data_e7568adfd98a0f2042aa6f3c3b314131
#
_entry.id   e7568adfd98a0f2042aa6f3c3b314131
#
_cell.length_a   1.000
_cell.length_b   1.000
_cell.length_c   1.000
_cell.angle_alpha   90.00
_cell.angle_beta   90.00
_cell.angle_gamma   90.00
#
_symmetry.space_group_name_H-M   'P 1'
#
loop_
_entity.id
_entity.type
_entity.pdbx_description
1 polymer ?
#
loop_
_entity_poly.entity_id
_entity_poly.type
_entity_poly.pdbx_seq_one_letter_code
_entity_poly.pdbx_strand_id
1 'polypeptide(L)'
;MLQVKILGYWGGFPVNGGGSSSYLIETDHSKILFDMGSASAHELSQQIRYQDLDAIFLSHWHHDHSTDIFTYEHAWKVLLNNHHVDHKLKVFVPSLNDFTKHLKLNSLSLEVIEPNKIYYHKGISIQAVAVMHTIQCFGFKVNYESKLFFYTADTSYFSGLIDSCNQADLLICDATNFKGS
;
A
#
# COMPACT_ATOMS: atom_id res chain seq x y z
N MET A 1 2.44 -5.73 19.16
CA MET A 1 2.63 -6.87 18.20
C MET A 1 2.48 -6.35 16.78
N LEU A 2 3.26 -6.87 15.78
CA LEU A 2 3.09 -6.55 14.35
C LEU A 2 2.30 -7.66 13.66
N GLN A 3 1.22 -7.30 12.96
CA GLN A 3 0.44 -8.21 12.12
C GLN A 3 0.44 -7.71 10.68
N VAL A 4 0.51 -8.65 9.73
CA VAL A 4 0.32 -8.40 8.30
C VAL A 4 -0.88 -9.19 7.84
N LYS A 5 -1.94 -8.50 7.41
CA LYS A 5 -3.16 -9.12 6.87
C LYS A 5 -3.19 -8.95 5.36
N ILE A 6 -3.32 -10.06 4.65
CA ILE A 6 -3.42 -10.08 3.19
C ILE A 6 -4.89 -9.86 2.83
N LEU A 7 -5.22 -8.70 2.26
CA LEU A 7 -6.57 -8.36 1.81
C LEU A 7 -6.78 -8.76 0.35
N GLY A 8 -5.70 -8.76 -0.43
CA GLY A 8 -5.70 -9.18 -1.82
C GLY A 8 -4.29 -9.52 -2.29
N TYR A 9 -4.18 -10.47 -3.20
CA TYR A 9 -2.90 -11.01 -3.68
C TYR A 9 -2.91 -11.40 -5.17
N TRP A 10 -4.04 -11.18 -5.86
CA TRP A 10 -4.10 -11.46 -7.29
C TRP A 10 -3.48 -10.31 -8.09
N GLY A 11 -2.61 -10.64 -9.03
CA GLY A 11 -2.10 -9.69 -10.03
C GLY A 11 -3.11 -9.46 -11.15
N GLY A 12 -3.17 -8.23 -11.65
CA GLY A 12 -4.00 -7.82 -12.78
C GLY A 12 -5.49 -7.65 -12.46
N PHE A 13 -6.18 -8.63 -11.87
CA PHE A 13 -7.60 -8.56 -11.57
C PHE A 13 -8.03 -9.57 -10.50
N PRO A 14 -9.16 -9.31 -9.78
CA PRO A 14 -9.68 -10.23 -8.77
C PRO A 14 -10.14 -11.56 -9.35
N VAL A 15 -9.84 -12.66 -8.66
CA VAL A 15 -10.24 -14.02 -9.07
C VAL A 15 -10.76 -14.79 -7.85
N ASN A 16 -11.78 -15.62 -8.07
CA ASN A 16 -12.31 -16.56 -7.07
C ASN A 16 -12.62 -15.94 -5.70
N GLY A 17 -13.13 -14.70 -5.69
CA GLY A 17 -13.48 -14.00 -4.45
C GLY A 17 -12.30 -13.34 -3.72
N GLY A 18 -11.08 -13.44 -4.25
CA GLY A 18 -9.91 -12.73 -3.71
C GLY A 18 -9.67 -11.40 -4.43
N GLY A 19 -9.24 -10.38 -3.71
CA GLY A 19 -8.90 -9.06 -4.23
C GLY A 19 -7.52 -9.00 -4.89
N SER A 20 -7.26 -7.90 -5.61
CA SER A 20 -5.93 -7.55 -6.10
C SER A 20 -5.08 -6.96 -4.98
N SER A 21 -3.78 -6.78 -5.23
CA SER A 21 -2.75 -6.45 -4.25
C SER A 21 -3.18 -5.43 -3.20
N SER A 22 -3.23 -5.86 -1.94
CA SER A 22 -3.50 -4.99 -0.79
C SER A 22 -3.12 -5.68 0.52
N TYR A 23 -2.37 -4.99 1.37
CA TYR A 23 -1.80 -5.55 2.61
C TYR A 23 -1.99 -4.57 3.76
N LEU A 24 -2.73 -4.98 4.79
CA LEU A 24 -2.92 -4.19 6.02
C LEU A 24 -1.85 -4.55 7.03
N ILE A 25 -1.08 -3.55 7.42
CA ILE A 25 -0.12 -3.63 8.52
C ILE A 25 -0.77 -3.05 9.77
N GLU A 26 -0.85 -3.87 10.80
CA GLU A 26 -1.51 -3.52 12.04
C GLU A 26 -0.58 -3.71 13.24
N THR A 27 -0.56 -2.72 14.10
CA THR A 27 0.07 -2.77 15.43
C THR A 27 -0.96 -2.38 16.48
N ASP A 28 -0.59 -2.42 17.74
CA ASP A 28 -1.47 -1.99 18.85
C ASP A 28 -1.91 -0.52 18.71
N HIS A 29 -1.18 0.29 17.92
CA HIS A 29 -1.39 1.74 17.83
C HIS A 29 -1.55 2.27 16.40
N SER A 30 -1.38 1.45 15.38
CA SER A 30 -1.36 1.90 14.00
C SER A 30 -1.93 0.89 13.03
N LYS A 31 -2.59 1.41 11.98
CA LYS A 31 -3.12 0.67 10.85
C LYS A 31 -2.71 1.36 9.56
N ILE A 32 -1.85 0.73 8.79
CA ILE A 32 -1.30 1.26 7.54
C ILE A 32 -1.59 0.27 6.42
N LEU A 33 -2.10 0.78 5.30
CA LEU A 33 -2.40 -0.03 4.12
C LEU A 33 -1.32 0.14 3.06
N PHE A 34 -0.83 -0.95 2.52
CA PHE A 34 0.02 -0.98 1.33
C PHE A 34 -0.79 -1.50 0.15
N ASP A 35 -0.90 -0.66 -0.87
CA ASP A 35 -1.73 -0.80 -2.05
C ASP A 35 -3.24 -0.92 -1.77
N MET A 36 -4.02 -0.61 -2.78
CA MET A 36 -5.49 -0.62 -2.71
C MET A 36 -6.05 -1.06 -4.06
N GLY A 37 -5.73 -2.31 -4.45
CA GLY A 37 -6.22 -2.93 -5.67
C GLY A 37 -7.71 -3.25 -5.63
N SER A 38 -8.23 -3.77 -6.72
CA SER A 38 -9.66 -4.08 -6.88
C SER A 38 -10.16 -5.04 -5.80
N ALA A 39 -11.33 -4.77 -5.24
CA ALA A 39 -12.00 -5.47 -4.14
C ALA A 39 -11.33 -5.31 -2.75
N SER A 40 -10.21 -4.61 -2.64
CA SER A 40 -9.50 -4.43 -1.37
C SER A 40 -10.26 -3.54 -0.37
N ALA A 41 -11.03 -2.57 -0.84
CA ALA A 41 -11.86 -1.74 0.04
C ALA A 41 -12.93 -2.58 0.76
N HIS A 42 -13.54 -3.55 0.06
CA HIS A 42 -14.47 -4.50 0.67
C HIS A 42 -13.77 -5.34 1.75
N GLU A 43 -12.66 -5.96 1.41
CA GLU A 43 -11.88 -6.80 2.34
C GLU A 43 -11.40 -6.00 3.56
N LEU A 44 -10.94 -4.76 3.36
CA LEU A 44 -10.55 -3.88 4.44
C LEU A 44 -11.70 -3.62 5.42
N SER A 45 -12.94 -3.42 4.91
CA SER A 45 -14.12 -3.16 5.73
C SER A 45 -14.49 -4.33 6.65
N GLN A 46 -14.07 -5.55 6.30
CA GLN A 46 -14.27 -6.74 7.14
C GLN A 46 -13.24 -6.83 8.28
N GLN A 47 -12.13 -6.08 8.18
CA GLN A 47 -11.04 -6.13 9.15
C GLN A 47 -11.05 -4.97 10.13
N ILE A 48 -11.37 -3.77 9.64
CA ILE A 48 -11.35 -2.53 10.44
C ILE A 48 -12.48 -1.60 10.01
N ARG A 49 -12.83 -0.64 10.85
CA ARG A 49 -13.65 0.49 10.41
C ARG A 49 -12.78 1.41 9.55
N TYR A 50 -13.32 1.99 8.50
CA TYR A 50 -12.56 2.84 7.58
C TYR A 50 -11.85 4.01 8.28
N GLN A 51 -12.50 4.64 9.28
CA GLN A 51 -11.91 5.73 10.04
C GLN A 51 -10.72 5.34 10.93
N ASP A 52 -10.48 4.06 11.13
CA ASP A 52 -9.35 3.57 11.94
C ASP A 52 -8.05 3.46 11.13
N LEU A 53 -8.09 3.68 9.81
CA LEU A 53 -6.90 3.65 8.96
C LEU A 53 -6.10 4.95 9.13
N ASP A 54 -4.80 4.83 9.40
CA ASP A 54 -3.91 5.97 9.60
C ASP A 54 -3.31 6.53 8.29
N ALA A 55 -2.96 5.64 7.35
CA ALA A 55 -2.36 6.05 6.09
C ALA A 55 -2.45 4.93 5.03
N ILE A 56 -2.29 5.32 3.76
CA ILE A 56 -2.12 4.40 2.63
C ILE A 56 -0.77 4.71 1.98
N PHE A 57 -0.04 3.67 1.59
CA PHE A 57 1.16 3.74 0.74
C PHE A 57 0.87 3.00 -0.56
N LEU A 58 0.81 3.72 -1.68
CA LEU A 58 0.68 3.14 -3.02
C LEU A 58 2.06 2.89 -3.61
N SER A 59 2.32 1.64 -3.98
CA SER A 59 3.58 1.26 -4.63
C SER A 59 3.70 1.89 -6.02
N HIS A 60 2.64 1.81 -6.81
CA HIS A 60 2.55 2.36 -8.16
C HIS A 60 1.09 2.52 -8.63
N TRP A 61 0.90 3.11 -9.83
CA TRP A 61 -0.42 3.48 -10.34
C TRP A 61 -1.07 2.44 -11.27
N HIS A 62 -0.61 1.19 -11.34
CA HIS A 62 -1.39 0.16 -12.04
C HIS A 62 -2.71 -0.10 -11.31
N HIS A 63 -3.72 -0.49 -12.10
CA HIS A 63 -5.10 -0.61 -11.60
C HIS A 63 -5.26 -1.65 -10.49
N ASP A 64 -4.55 -2.77 -10.60
CA ASP A 64 -4.57 -3.84 -9.60
C ASP A 64 -3.89 -3.48 -8.27
N HIS A 65 -3.27 -2.29 -8.18
CA HIS A 65 -2.70 -1.73 -6.96
C HIS A 65 -3.42 -0.46 -6.46
N SER A 66 -4.25 0.18 -7.30
CA SER A 66 -4.77 1.51 -6.99
C SER A 66 -6.26 1.73 -7.25
N THR A 67 -6.98 0.78 -7.87
CA THR A 67 -8.37 0.99 -8.31
C THR A 67 -9.30 1.38 -7.17
N ASP A 68 -9.21 0.75 -6.01
CA ASP A 68 -10.15 1.01 -4.92
C ASP A 68 -9.86 2.30 -4.14
N ILE A 69 -8.78 3.02 -4.47
CA ILE A 69 -8.52 4.35 -3.89
C ILE A 69 -9.71 5.32 -4.11
N PHE A 70 -10.41 5.18 -5.24
CA PHE A 70 -11.59 6.00 -5.56
C PHE A 70 -12.79 5.65 -4.69
N THR A 71 -13.00 4.36 -4.44
CA THR A 71 -14.04 3.88 -3.52
C THR A 71 -13.76 4.40 -2.12
N TYR A 72 -12.49 4.35 -1.70
CA TYR A 72 -12.09 4.78 -0.37
C TYR A 72 -12.11 6.31 -0.22
N GLU A 73 -11.75 7.05 -1.26
CA GLU A 73 -11.92 8.52 -1.30
C GLU A 73 -13.37 8.91 -1.02
N HIS A 74 -14.31 8.26 -1.69
CA HIS A 74 -15.74 8.53 -1.47
C HIS A 74 -16.16 8.17 -0.04
N ALA A 75 -15.74 7.04 0.48
CA ALA A 75 -16.03 6.64 1.87
C ALA A 75 -15.46 7.66 2.86
N TRP A 76 -14.21 8.10 2.68
CA TRP A 76 -13.59 9.10 3.55
C TRP A 76 -14.29 10.45 3.49
N LYS A 77 -14.76 10.85 2.30
CA LYS A 77 -15.60 12.04 2.13
C LYS A 77 -16.89 11.96 2.93
N VAL A 78 -17.54 10.79 2.94
CA VAL A 78 -18.75 10.57 3.77
C VAL A 78 -18.42 10.69 5.26
N LEU A 79 -17.30 10.12 5.69
CA LEU A 79 -16.84 10.20 7.09
C LEU A 79 -16.54 11.65 7.51
N LEU A 80 -15.89 12.44 6.65
CA LEU A 80 -15.65 13.88 6.86
C LEU A 80 -16.96 14.66 6.98
N ASN A 81 -17.90 14.45 6.07
CA ASN A 81 -19.17 15.16 6.03
C ASN A 81 -20.05 14.85 7.25
N ASN A 82 -19.93 13.65 7.82
CA ASN A 82 -20.67 13.21 9.01
C ASN A 82 -19.88 13.43 10.31
N HIS A 83 -18.76 14.13 10.28
CA HIS A 83 -17.91 14.41 11.45
C HIS A 83 -17.40 13.17 12.19
N HIS A 84 -17.25 12.04 11.49
CA HIS A 84 -16.60 10.84 12.03
C HIS A 84 -15.08 10.93 12.01
N VAL A 85 -14.56 11.78 11.15
CA VAL A 85 -13.15 12.19 11.09
C VAL A 85 -13.09 13.70 10.86
N ASP A 86 -11.98 14.34 11.23
CA ASP A 86 -11.77 15.79 11.12
C ASP A 86 -10.60 16.17 10.19
N HIS A 87 -9.98 15.18 9.55
CA HIS A 87 -8.81 15.35 8.70
C HIS A 87 -8.90 14.52 7.42
N LYS A 88 -8.14 14.92 6.41
CA LYS A 88 -7.97 14.12 5.19
C LYS A 88 -7.05 12.94 5.46
N LEU A 89 -7.38 11.77 4.92
CA LEU A 89 -6.49 10.62 5.02
C LEU A 89 -5.22 10.88 4.20
N LYS A 90 -4.08 10.61 4.80
CA LYS A 90 -2.78 10.71 4.13
C LYS A 90 -2.56 9.50 3.22
N VAL A 91 -2.23 9.78 1.96
CA VAL A 91 -1.90 8.78 0.96
C VAL A 91 -0.56 9.11 0.33
N PHE A 92 0.41 8.24 0.57
CA PHE A 92 1.72 8.33 -0.06
C PHE A 92 1.66 7.68 -1.44
N VAL A 93 2.04 8.44 -2.47
CA VAL A 93 1.91 8.04 -3.88
C VAL A 93 3.26 8.07 -4.60
N PRO A 94 3.50 7.18 -5.58
CA PRO A 94 4.80 7.13 -6.26
C PRO A 94 5.09 8.40 -7.04
N SER A 95 4.07 9.05 -7.60
CA SER A 95 4.21 10.28 -8.38
C SER A 95 2.90 11.03 -8.50
N LEU A 96 2.99 12.33 -8.79
CA LEU A 96 1.88 13.16 -9.28
C LEU A 96 2.15 13.45 -10.77
N ASN A 97 1.49 12.72 -11.63
CA ASN A 97 1.56 12.87 -13.08
C ASN A 97 0.26 13.50 -13.65
N ASP A 98 0.16 13.64 -14.97
CA ASP A 98 -1.03 14.24 -15.57
C ASP A 98 -2.31 13.45 -15.29
N PHE A 99 -2.23 12.13 -15.20
CA PHE A 99 -3.36 11.29 -14.78
C PHE A 99 -3.83 11.67 -13.37
N THR A 100 -2.91 11.74 -12.40
CA THR A 100 -3.26 12.04 -11.00
C THR A 100 -3.75 13.46 -10.79
N LYS A 101 -3.31 14.44 -11.59
CA LYS A 101 -3.79 15.83 -11.52
C LYS A 101 -5.28 15.97 -11.81
N HIS A 102 -5.84 15.06 -12.62
CA HIS A 102 -7.26 15.05 -12.96
C HIS A 102 -8.11 14.26 -11.96
N LEU A 103 -7.49 13.53 -11.03
CA LEU A 103 -8.19 12.79 -10.01
C LEU A 103 -8.73 13.74 -8.93
N LYS A 104 -10.03 13.70 -8.70
CA LYS A 104 -10.69 14.50 -7.66
C LYS A 104 -10.65 13.75 -6.33
N LEU A 105 -9.46 13.57 -5.76
CA LEU A 105 -9.25 12.91 -4.47
C LEU A 105 -9.25 13.94 -3.33
N ASN A 106 -10.32 14.73 -3.25
CA ASN A 106 -10.39 15.90 -2.37
C ASN A 106 -10.45 15.57 -0.87
N SER A 107 -10.85 14.35 -0.53
CA SER A 107 -10.91 13.87 0.85
C SER A 107 -9.61 13.22 1.31
N LEU A 108 -8.66 13.04 0.38
CA LEU A 108 -7.33 12.50 0.64
C LEU A 108 -6.27 13.60 0.57
N SER A 109 -5.18 13.39 1.28
CA SER A 109 -3.98 14.24 1.23
C SER A 109 -2.86 13.46 0.57
N LEU A 110 -2.60 13.74 -0.72
CA LEU A 110 -1.57 13.05 -1.48
C LEU A 110 -0.18 13.60 -1.17
N GLU A 111 0.76 12.73 -0.86
CA GLU A 111 2.16 13.03 -0.58
C GLU A 111 3.05 12.16 -1.47
N VAL A 112 3.97 12.79 -2.24
CA VAL A 112 4.85 12.03 -3.13
C VAL A 112 5.91 11.28 -2.33
N ILE A 113 6.07 10.00 -2.63
CA ILE A 113 7.10 9.15 -2.04
C ILE A 113 8.48 9.60 -2.54
N GLU A 114 9.40 9.82 -1.61
CA GLU A 114 10.79 10.10 -1.89
C GLU A 114 11.59 8.79 -1.78
N PRO A 115 12.39 8.43 -2.82
CA PRO A 115 13.20 7.21 -2.78
C PRO A 115 14.14 7.17 -1.57
N ASN A 116 14.23 6.03 -0.92
CA ASN A 116 15.07 5.77 0.26
C ASN A 116 14.72 6.59 1.53
N LYS A 117 13.70 7.44 1.46
CA LYS A 117 13.21 8.15 2.65
C LYS A 117 12.56 7.16 3.62
N ILE A 118 12.78 7.42 4.90
CA ILE A 118 12.15 6.68 5.99
C ILE A 118 11.01 7.53 6.56
N TYR A 119 9.82 6.98 6.54
CA TYR A 119 8.62 7.55 7.12
C TYR A 119 8.38 6.93 8.50
N TYR A 120 8.09 7.75 9.50
CA TYR A 120 7.84 7.29 10.86
C TYR A 120 6.39 7.53 11.24
N HIS A 121 5.75 6.50 11.80
CA HIS A 121 4.38 6.59 12.31
C HIS A 121 4.20 5.67 13.52
N LYS A 122 3.91 6.23 14.70
CA LYS A 122 3.56 5.48 15.92
C LYS A 122 4.47 4.26 16.19
N GLY A 123 5.78 4.44 16.08
CA GLY A 123 6.78 3.39 16.30
C GLY A 123 7.09 2.49 15.10
N ILE A 124 6.35 2.62 14.00
CA ILE A 124 6.66 1.98 12.72
C ILE A 124 7.61 2.87 11.93
N SER A 125 8.63 2.29 11.31
CA SER A 125 9.41 2.95 10.26
C SER A 125 9.18 2.26 8.92
N ILE A 126 8.93 3.05 7.89
CA ILE A 126 8.64 2.57 6.52
C ILE A 126 9.66 3.22 5.59
N GLN A 127 10.51 2.41 4.96
CA GLN A 127 11.45 2.86 3.93
C GLN A 127 10.93 2.49 2.55
N ALA A 128 10.79 3.49 1.67
CA ALA A 128 10.45 3.26 0.28
C ALA A 128 11.72 2.88 -0.50
N VAL A 129 11.71 1.70 -1.11
CA VAL A 129 12.80 1.14 -1.92
C VAL A 129 12.38 1.18 -3.37
N ALA A 130 13.12 1.92 -4.24
CA ALA A 130 12.83 1.91 -5.67
C ALA A 130 13.08 0.50 -6.24
N VAL A 131 12.12 -0.01 -7.00
CA VAL A 131 12.16 -1.35 -7.61
C VAL A 131 12.07 -1.25 -9.14
N MET A 132 12.36 -2.35 -9.82
CA MET A 132 12.41 -2.38 -11.29
C MET A 132 11.08 -2.83 -11.87
N HIS A 133 10.29 -1.87 -12.33
CA HIS A 133 9.00 -2.09 -12.95
C HIS A 133 8.80 -1.20 -14.19
N THR A 134 7.72 -1.40 -14.93
CA THR A 134 7.42 -0.66 -16.19
C THR A 134 7.10 0.82 -15.96
N ILE A 135 6.63 1.16 -14.77
CA ILE A 135 6.41 2.53 -14.30
C ILE A 135 7.10 2.74 -12.95
N GLN A 136 7.18 3.97 -12.48
CA GLN A 136 7.74 4.26 -11.16
C GLN A 136 7.01 3.46 -10.08
N CYS A 137 7.78 2.62 -9.38
CA CYS A 137 7.28 1.68 -8.38
C CYS A 137 8.21 1.63 -7.17
N PHE A 138 7.63 1.43 -5.99
CA PHE A 138 8.35 1.29 -4.73
C PHE A 138 7.91 0.02 -4.01
N GLY A 139 8.89 -0.75 -3.54
CA GLY A 139 8.69 -1.69 -2.45
C GLY A 139 8.79 -0.98 -1.10
N PHE A 140 8.34 -1.62 -0.03
CA PHE A 140 8.31 -1.04 1.30
C PHE A 140 8.96 -1.96 2.34
N LYS A 141 10.03 -1.46 2.98
CA LYS A 141 10.62 -2.07 4.17
C LYS A 141 9.95 -1.48 5.41
N VAL A 142 9.35 -2.32 6.22
CA VAL A 142 8.64 -1.92 7.42
C VAL A 142 9.32 -2.52 8.64
N ASN A 143 9.79 -1.66 9.53
CA ASN A 143 10.34 -2.10 10.81
C ASN A 143 9.40 -1.67 11.94
N TYR A 144 9.15 -2.58 12.84
CA TYR A 144 8.46 -2.34 14.10
C TYR A 144 9.08 -3.20 15.19
N GLU A 145 9.58 -2.56 16.26
CA GLU A 145 10.38 -3.23 17.28
C GLU A 145 11.59 -3.97 16.64
N SER A 146 11.70 -5.28 16.81
CA SER A 146 12.76 -6.11 16.23
C SER A 146 12.34 -6.87 14.97
N LYS A 147 11.16 -6.51 14.38
CA LYS A 147 10.59 -7.23 13.23
C LYS A 147 10.74 -6.42 11.95
N LEU A 148 11.17 -7.10 10.89
CA LEU A 148 11.30 -6.56 9.55
C LEU A 148 10.33 -7.29 8.60
N PHE A 149 9.39 -6.54 8.03
CA PHE A 149 8.58 -6.96 6.91
C PHE A 149 9.03 -6.25 5.65
N PHE A 150 9.12 -6.96 4.53
CA PHE A 150 9.37 -6.35 3.22
C PHE A 150 8.33 -6.78 2.20
N TYR A 151 7.69 -5.80 1.59
CA TYR A 151 6.81 -5.94 0.43
C TYR A 151 7.52 -5.39 -0.80
N THR A 152 7.76 -6.22 -1.82
CA THR A 152 8.51 -5.80 -3.01
C THR A 152 7.68 -4.96 -3.96
N ALA A 153 6.34 -5.03 -3.88
CA ALA A 153 5.43 -4.65 -4.96
C ALA A 153 5.82 -5.38 -6.28
N ASP A 154 5.36 -4.87 -7.43
CA ASP A 154 5.71 -5.45 -8.72
C ASP A 154 7.16 -5.12 -9.09
N THR A 155 7.96 -6.12 -9.36
CA THR A 155 9.36 -5.92 -9.68
C THR A 155 9.97 -7.05 -10.52
N SER A 156 10.74 -6.69 -11.52
CA SER A 156 11.73 -7.60 -12.08
C SER A 156 12.94 -7.73 -11.15
N TYR A 157 13.72 -8.77 -11.32
CA TYR A 157 14.96 -8.93 -10.58
C TYR A 157 15.94 -7.78 -10.84
N PHE A 158 16.55 -7.27 -9.79
CA PHE A 158 17.69 -6.33 -9.85
C PHE A 158 18.68 -6.66 -8.72
N SER A 159 19.94 -6.26 -8.88
CA SER A 159 21.04 -6.67 -7.98
C SER A 159 20.80 -6.28 -6.50
N GLY A 160 20.17 -5.13 -6.26
CA GLY A 160 19.85 -4.66 -4.90
C GLY A 160 18.64 -5.33 -4.24
N LEU A 161 17.88 -6.17 -4.97
CA LEU A 161 16.68 -6.82 -4.44
C LEU A 161 17.02 -7.78 -3.30
N ILE A 162 18.07 -8.61 -3.49
CA ILE A 162 18.52 -9.56 -2.48
C ILE A 162 18.93 -8.84 -1.19
N ASP A 163 19.72 -7.77 -1.31
CA ASP A 163 20.15 -6.97 -0.16
C ASP A 163 18.96 -6.31 0.53
N SER A 164 17.95 -5.91 -0.24
CA SER A 164 16.71 -5.33 0.29
C SER A 164 15.87 -6.34 1.04
N CYS A 165 15.86 -7.62 0.62
CA CYS A 165 15.15 -8.71 1.29
C CYS A 165 15.90 -9.29 2.49
N ASN A 166 17.20 -9.00 2.60
CA ASN A 166 18.05 -9.60 3.62
C ASN A 166 17.54 -9.32 5.04
N GLN A 167 17.49 -10.36 5.87
CA GLN A 167 17.02 -10.33 7.25
C GLN A 167 15.52 -10.01 7.43
N ALA A 168 14.70 -10.05 6.39
CA ALA A 168 13.26 -9.90 6.56
C ALA A 168 12.68 -11.11 7.32
N ASP A 169 11.93 -10.84 8.38
CA ASP A 169 11.14 -11.88 9.09
C ASP A 169 9.98 -12.35 8.21
N LEU A 170 9.44 -11.45 7.37
CA LEU A 170 8.38 -11.74 6.40
C LEU A 170 8.67 -11.01 5.09
N LEU A 171 8.60 -11.74 3.99
CA LEU A 171 8.71 -11.24 2.62
C LEU A 171 7.43 -11.53 1.85
N ILE A 172 6.83 -10.50 1.26
CA ILE A 172 5.82 -10.62 0.21
C ILE A 172 6.46 -10.12 -1.07
N CYS A 173 6.61 -10.99 -2.07
CA CYS A 173 7.26 -10.65 -3.32
C CYS A 173 6.41 -10.99 -4.53
N ASP A 174 6.63 -10.24 -5.62
CA ASP A 174 6.06 -10.55 -6.93
C ASP A 174 6.53 -11.92 -7.41
N ALA A 175 5.58 -12.75 -7.83
CA ALA A 175 5.79 -14.09 -8.36
C ALA A 175 5.00 -14.33 -9.65
N THR A 176 4.65 -13.26 -10.36
CA THR A 176 3.76 -13.30 -11.53
C THR A 176 4.38 -14.03 -12.72
N ASN A 177 5.71 -13.98 -12.87
CA ASN A 177 6.42 -14.60 -13.98
C ASN A 177 7.37 -15.71 -13.51
N PHE A 178 7.02 -16.97 -13.79
CA PHE A 178 7.96 -18.08 -13.68
C PHE A 178 8.88 -18.13 -14.90
N LYS A 179 10.19 -18.36 -14.70
CA LYS A 179 11.09 -18.68 -15.82
C LYS A 179 10.58 -19.94 -16.50
N GLY A 180 10.13 -19.81 -17.73
CA GLY A 180 9.69 -20.95 -18.55
C GLY A 180 8.32 -20.80 -19.20
N SER A 181 7.65 -19.67 -19.01
CA SER A 181 6.45 -19.29 -19.77
C SER A 181 6.80 -18.35 -20.90
#